data_8ab0ae66d908104a7e87366ab4e270ad
#
_entry.id   8ab0ae66d908104a7e87366ab4e270ad
#
_cell.length_a   1.000
_cell.length_b   1.000
_cell.length_c   1.000
_cell.angle_alpha   90.00
_cell.angle_beta   90.00
_cell.angle_gamma   90.00
#
_symmetry.space_group_name_H-M   'P 1'
#
loop_
_entity.id
_entity.type
_entity.pdbx_description
1 polymer ?
#
loop_
_entity_poly.entity_id
_entity_poly.type
_entity_poly.pdbx_seq_one_letter_code
_entity_poly.pdbx_strand_id
1 'polypeptide(L)'
;MNSKILVCCHKKAKVYSDNVYMPIQVGKALHPSLELGYITDAEGENISSRNDSFCELTAQYWAWKNLDCDYIGLCHYRRYFSQLFDDEKISNDMSNYDIILASPVTIGDSIFNFWTEHLVNEDIHIFYQYMIKRFPNLTKEIDLFFLNRTFFNPCNMFFCKKSVFDEFAKWQFSILFDLEKLILKSEYSRPRRIFGYLAEGLLSFYVYIKRLKVKTYPLVNSPGEAVLPYPNSFKDRFKYALRTYGFFKKQYKLQPDFEMSLKNADIFTKINKITEKYEL
;
A
#
# COMPACT_ATOMS: atom_id res chain seq x y z
N MET A 1 8.00 -25.86 1.38
CA MET A 1 7.38 -24.64 0.83
C MET A 1 8.37 -23.49 1.01
N ASN A 2 8.74 -22.78 -0.06
CA ASN A 2 9.65 -21.63 0.06
C ASN A 2 8.83 -20.36 0.28
N SER A 3 8.62 -19.96 1.53
CA SER A 3 7.80 -18.81 1.91
C SER A 3 8.65 -17.75 2.58
N LYS A 4 8.48 -16.47 2.20
CA LYS A 4 9.22 -15.36 2.80
C LYS A 4 8.29 -14.20 3.15
N ILE A 5 8.44 -13.67 4.35
CA ILE A 5 7.84 -12.40 4.78
C ILE A 5 8.98 -11.43 5.06
N LEU A 6 9.11 -10.42 4.21
CA LEU A 6 10.10 -9.37 4.43
C LEU A 6 9.73 -8.52 5.63
N VAL A 7 10.66 -8.39 6.59
CA VAL A 7 10.51 -7.51 7.75
C VAL A 7 11.31 -6.24 7.49
N CYS A 8 10.64 -5.18 7.07
CA CYS A 8 11.27 -3.92 6.66
C CYS A 8 11.87 -3.17 7.84
N CYS A 9 13.18 -2.94 7.81
CA CYS A 9 13.95 -2.29 8.87
C CYS A 9 14.73 -1.09 8.31
N HIS A 10 14.55 0.10 8.89
CA HIS A 10 15.30 1.32 8.53
C HIS A 10 16.18 1.84 9.69
N LYS A 11 16.20 1.15 10.83
CA LYS A 11 17.00 1.46 12.02
C LYS A 11 17.21 0.22 12.87
N LYS A 12 18.17 0.29 13.81
CA LYS A 12 18.38 -0.79 14.79
C LYS A 12 17.14 -0.98 15.65
N ALA A 13 16.63 -2.20 15.71
CA ALA A 13 15.49 -2.61 16.52
C ALA A 13 15.57 -4.11 16.82
N LYS A 14 14.84 -4.56 17.83
CA LYS A 14 14.61 -6.00 18.03
C LYS A 14 13.63 -6.47 16.96
N VAL A 15 14.03 -7.43 16.15
CA VAL A 15 13.26 -7.92 15.01
C VAL A 15 13.06 -9.43 15.16
N TYR A 16 11.87 -9.91 14.85
CA TYR A 16 11.60 -11.33 14.74
C TYR A 16 12.16 -11.86 13.40
N SER A 17 12.81 -13.02 13.45
CA SER A 17 13.40 -13.68 12.29
C SER A 17 13.36 -15.19 12.48
N ASP A 18 12.99 -15.91 11.42
CA ASP A 18 13.01 -17.37 11.32
C ASP A 18 13.14 -17.79 9.84
N ASN A 19 12.74 -19.02 9.50
CA ASN A 19 12.79 -19.52 8.12
C ASN A 19 11.81 -18.80 7.18
N VAL A 20 10.74 -18.20 7.69
CA VAL A 20 9.69 -17.47 6.95
C VAL A 20 9.95 -15.97 7.04
N TYR A 21 10.20 -15.44 8.24
CA TYR A 21 10.40 -14.00 8.48
C TYR A 21 11.84 -13.60 8.22
N MET A 22 12.04 -12.81 7.17
CA MET A 22 13.35 -12.39 6.66
C MET A 22 13.53 -10.87 6.83
N PRO A 23 14.32 -10.41 7.82
CA PRO A 23 14.63 -8.99 7.95
C PRO A 23 15.38 -8.46 6.73
N ILE A 24 14.98 -7.29 6.26
CA ILE A 24 15.61 -6.55 5.17
C ILE A 24 15.85 -5.10 5.58
N GLN A 25 17.06 -4.61 5.38
CA GLN A 25 17.37 -3.20 5.56
C GLN A 25 16.89 -2.41 4.36
N VAL A 26 15.97 -1.46 4.57
CA VAL A 26 15.44 -0.59 3.52
C VAL A 26 16.13 0.78 3.51
N GLY A 27 16.24 1.38 2.31
CA GLY A 27 16.89 2.67 2.12
C GLY A 27 18.40 2.62 2.30
N LYS A 28 19.04 1.47 2.10
CA LYS A 28 20.49 1.33 2.22
C LYS A 28 21.25 2.30 1.36
N ALA A 29 20.78 2.59 0.14
CA ALA A 29 21.40 3.56 -0.76
C ALA A 29 21.38 5.01 -0.24
N LEU A 30 20.39 5.38 0.59
CA LEU A 30 20.32 6.70 1.25
C LEU A 30 21.15 6.76 2.54
N HIS A 31 21.41 5.62 3.16
CA HIS A 31 22.09 5.49 4.44
C HIS A 31 23.24 4.48 4.35
N PRO A 32 24.28 4.73 3.53
CA PRO A 32 25.32 3.73 3.23
C PRO A 32 26.14 3.33 4.46
N SER A 33 26.28 4.20 5.45
CA SER A 33 27.01 3.93 6.70
C SER A 33 26.19 3.14 7.75
N LEU A 34 24.86 3.04 7.56
CA LEU A 34 24.03 2.25 8.47
C LEU A 34 24.16 0.77 8.14
N GLU A 35 24.59 -0.03 9.12
CA GLU A 35 24.68 -1.48 9.04
C GLU A 35 23.75 -2.10 10.07
N LEU A 36 22.75 -2.86 9.59
CA LEU A 36 21.80 -3.58 10.44
C LEU A 36 22.11 -5.08 10.52
N GLY A 37 23.01 -5.59 9.67
CA GLY A 37 23.37 -7.02 9.62
C GLY A 37 22.34 -7.89 8.88
N TYR A 38 21.46 -7.27 8.09
CA TYR A 38 20.46 -7.95 7.25
C TYR A 38 20.80 -7.81 5.78
N ILE A 39 20.13 -8.59 4.92
CA ILE A 39 20.12 -8.31 3.48
C ILE A 39 19.60 -6.87 3.25
N THR A 40 19.98 -6.28 2.13
CA THR A 40 19.61 -4.89 1.83
C THR A 40 18.75 -4.77 0.58
N ASP A 41 17.95 -3.73 0.51
CA ASP A 41 17.16 -3.40 -0.66
C ASP A 41 17.98 -2.72 -1.77
N ALA A 42 19.31 -2.62 -1.62
CA ALA A 42 20.21 -1.97 -2.57
C ALA A 42 20.96 -2.94 -3.50
N GLU A 43 20.78 -4.25 -3.31
CA GLU A 43 21.40 -5.26 -4.14
C GLU A 43 20.52 -5.63 -5.35
N GLY A 44 21.14 -6.02 -6.47
CA GLY A 44 20.40 -6.36 -7.70
C GLY A 44 19.57 -5.22 -8.27
N GLU A 45 18.48 -5.54 -8.96
CA GLU A 45 17.56 -4.54 -9.50
C GLU A 45 16.74 -3.92 -8.36
N ASN A 46 16.89 -2.61 -8.12
CA ASN A 46 16.35 -1.96 -6.93
C ASN A 46 15.97 -0.49 -7.14
N ILE A 47 15.25 0.05 -6.16
CA ILE A 47 14.90 1.47 -6.02
C ILE A 47 15.25 2.00 -4.62
N SER A 48 16.28 1.47 -3.97
CA SER A 48 16.68 1.80 -2.61
C SER A 48 16.91 3.30 -2.38
N SER A 49 17.44 4.01 -3.39
CA SER A 49 17.62 5.48 -3.36
C SER A 49 16.32 6.29 -3.31
N ARG A 50 15.16 5.67 -3.48
CA ARG A 50 13.84 6.31 -3.41
C ARG A 50 13.12 6.05 -2.09
N ASN A 51 13.78 5.45 -1.09
CA ASN A 51 13.15 5.01 0.16
C ASN A 51 12.51 6.16 0.95
N ASP A 52 13.01 7.37 0.85
CA ASP A 52 12.44 8.55 1.54
C ASP A 52 11.00 8.88 1.09
N SER A 53 10.61 8.49 -0.12
CA SER A 53 9.27 8.70 -0.67
C SER A 53 8.48 7.40 -0.88
N PHE A 54 9.16 6.30 -1.19
CA PHE A 54 8.55 4.97 -1.40
C PHE A 54 8.49 4.12 -0.13
N CYS A 55 9.20 4.47 0.93
CA CYS A 55 9.21 3.77 2.21
C CYS A 55 9.49 2.26 2.05
N GLU A 56 8.70 1.39 2.68
CA GLU A 56 8.80 -0.07 2.60
C GLU A 56 8.63 -0.66 1.18
N LEU A 57 8.12 0.13 0.26
CA LEU A 57 7.96 -0.31 -1.13
C LEU A 57 9.31 -0.57 -1.82
N THR A 58 10.41 -0.03 -1.29
CA THR A 58 11.74 -0.36 -1.82
C THR A 58 12.09 -1.82 -1.59
N ALA A 59 11.70 -2.39 -0.44
CA ALA A 59 11.82 -3.83 -0.18
C ALA A 59 10.83 -4.63 -1.04
N GLN A 60 9.60 -4.13 -1.22
CA GLN A 60 8.60 -4.77 -2.09
C GLN A 60 9.10 -4.85 -3.54
N TYR A 61 9.67 -3.76 -4.07
CA TYR A 61 10.26 -3.72 -5.41
C TYR A 61 11.45 -4.69 -5.53
N TRP A 62 12.35 -4.65 -4.54
CA TRP A 62 13.49 -5.54 -4.48
C TRP A 62 13.05 -7.03 -4.51
N ALA A 63 12.04 -7.39 -3.72
CA ALA A 63 11.52 -8.76 -3.70
C ALA A 63 10.88 -9.15 -5.03
N TRP A 64 10.18 -8.24 -5.69
CA TRP A 64 9.60 -8.49 -7.02
C TRP A 64 10.67 -8.83 -8.06
N LYS A 65 11.82 -8.17 -7.98
CA LYS A 65 12.89 -8.29 -8.98
C LYS A 65 13.93 -9.37 -8.69
N ASN A 66 14.16 -9.69 -7.41
CA ASN A 66 15.31 -10.48 -7.03
C ASN A 66 14.98 -11.74 -6.20
N LEU A 67 13.75 -11.86 -5.66
CA LEU A 67 13.44 -12.95 -4.74
C LEU A 67 12.63 -14.03 -5.45
N ASP A 68 13.15 -15.26 -5.43
CA ASP A 68 12.46 -16.47 -5.87
C ASP A 68 11.88 -17.21 -4.66
N CYS A 69 10.55 -17.37 -4.64
CA CYS A 69 9.81 -18.06 -3.58
C CYS A 69 8.41 -18.45 -4.07
N ASP A 70 7.75 -19.37 -3.34
CA ASP A 70 6.36 -19.79 -3.64
C ASP A 70 5.35 -18.76 -3.13
N TYR A 71 5.63 -18.22 -1.92
CA TYR A 71 4.79 -17.25 -1.23
C TYR A 71 5.64 -16.09 -0.70
N ILE A 72 5.06 -14.91 -0.77
CA ILE A 72 5.72 -13.66 -0.37
C ILE A 72 4.80 -12.82 0.51
N GLY A 73 5.37 -12.18 1.52
CA GLY A 73 4.70 -11.19 2.35
C GLY A 73 5.60 -10.02 2.70
N LEU A 74 4.97 -8.98 3.23
CA LEU A 74 5.63 -7.79 3.73
C LEU A 74 5.07 -7.42 5.09
N CYS A 75 5.95 -7.14 6.04
CA CYS A 75 5.61 -6.53 7.33
C CYS A 75 6.73 -5.55 7.75
N HIS A 76 6.60 -4.96 8.95
CA HIS A 76 7.55 -3.98 9.44
C HIS A 76 8.20 -4.46 10.73
N TYR A 77 9.38 -3.95 11.07
CA TYR A 77 10.12 -4.29 12.29
C TYR A 77 9.34 -4.07 13.60
N ARG A 78 8.22 -3.37 13.58
CA ARG A 78 7.33 -3.10 14.73
C ARG A 78 5.83 -3.26 14.39
N ARG A 79 5.50 -3.95 13.33
CA ARG A 79 4.12 -4.27 12.93
C ARG A 79 4.12 -5.63 12.26
N TYR A 80 3.49 -6.58 12.90
CA TYR A 80 3.37 -7.95 12.45
C TYR A 80 1.90 -8.35 12.38
N PHE A 81 1.60 -9.40 11.65
CA PHE A 81 0.30 -10.07 11.79
C PHE A 81 0.21 -10.71 13.17
N SER A 82 -0.98 -10.74 13.77
CA SER A 82 -1.21 -11.35 15.08
C SER A 82 -0.99 -12.87 15.10
N GLN A 83 -0.86 -13.49 13.93
CA GLN A 83 -0.50 -14.89 13.76
C GLN A 83 0.92 -15.01 13.23
N LEU A 84 1.66 -15.97 13.77
CA LEU A 84 2.91 -16.43 13.14
C LEU A 84 2.58 -17.34 11.96
N PHE A 85 3.34 -17.23 10.90
CA PHE A 85 3.21 -18.05 9.70
C PHE A 85 4.29 -19.12 9.71
N ASP A 86 3.84 -20.37 9.69
CA ASP A 86 4.62 -21.56 9.40
C ASP A 86 4.02 -22.30 8.20
N ASP A 87 4.63 -23.39 7.77
CA ASP A 87 4.18 -24.13 6.58
C ASP A 87 2.75 -24.67 6.72
N GLU A 88 2.31 -25.09 7.91
CA GLU A 88 0.95 -25.57 8.16
C GLU A 88 -0.05 -24.41 8.04
N LYS A 89 0.22 -23.31 8.71
CA LYS A 89 -0.63 -22.12 8.70
C LYS A 89 -0.76 -21.54 7.29
N ILE A 90 0.35 -21.46 6.54
CA ILE A 90 0.37 -20.99 5.16
C ILE A 90 -0.47 -21.91 4.28
N SER A 91 -0.28 -23.23 4.39
CA SER A 91 -1.06 -24.20 3.62
C SER A 91 -2.56 -24.07 3.88
N ASN A 92 -2.96 -23.98 5.16
CA ASN A 92 -4.36 -23.86 5.55
C ASN A 92 -5.00 -22.56 5.05
N ASP A 93 -4.30 -21.43 5.16
CA ASP A 93 -4.84 -20.14 4.75
C ASP A 93 -4.87 -20.01 3.21
N MET A 94 -3.77 -20.35 2.53
CA MET A 94 -3.64 -20.18 1.08
C MET A 94 -4.40 -21.21 0.25
N SER A 95 -4.95 -22.26 0.86
CA SER A 95 -5.92 -23.15 0.18
C SER A 95 -7.30 -22.51 -0.01
N ASN A 96 -7.66 -21.53 0.82
CA ASN A 96 -8.99 -20.91 0.84
C ASN A 96 -9.00 -19.44 0.44
N TYR A 97 -7.85 -18.76 0.52
CA TYR A 97 -7.72 -17.32 0.28
C TYR A 97 -6.60 -17.03 -0.73
N ASP A 98 -6.79 -15.97 -1.49
CA ASP A 98 -5.82 -15.52 -2.49
C ASP A 98 -4.74 -14.61 -1.86
N ILE A 99 -5.13 -13.87 -0.82
CA ILE A 99 -4.27 -12.91 -0.13
C ILE A 99 -4.66 -12.74 1.33
N ILE A 100 -3.66 -12.56 2.18
CA ILE A 100 -3.80 -12.16 3.58
C ILE A 100 -3.39 -10.71 3.71
N LEU A 101 -4.20 -9.90 4.41
CA LEU A 101 -3.95 -8.49 4.67
C LEU A 101 -4.01 -8.18 6.17
N ALA A 102 -3.47 -7.04 6.57
CA ALA A 102 -3.77 -6.45 7.87
C ALA A 102 -5.28 -6.17 7.98
N SER A 103 -5.86 -6.35 9.16
CA SER A 103 -7.26 -5.98 9.40
C SER A 103 -7.51 -4.53 9.02
N PRO A 104 -8.62 -4.21 8.34
CA PRO A 104 -8.87 -2.86 7.86
C PRO A 104 -9.03 -1.89 9.02
N VAL A 105 -8.55 -0.67 8.82
CA VAL A 105 -8.79 0.46 9.72
C VAL A 105 -9.94 1.30 9.18
N THR A 106 -10.82 1.74 10.08
CA THR A 106 -11.89 2.67 9.74
C THR A 106 -11.39 4.10 9.89
N ILE A 107 -11.57 4.89 8.85
CA ILE A 107 -11.28 6.31 8.79
C ILE A 107 -12.61 7.08 8.82
N GLY A 108 -12.66 8.23 9.47
CA GLY A 108 -13.93 8.96 9.72
C GLY A 108 -14.67 9.45 8.48
N ASP A 109 -13.98 9.50 7.33
CA ASP A 109 -14.47 9.95 6.02
C ASP A 109 -14.03 9.00 4.89
N SER A 110 -14.16 9.40 3.64
CA SER A 110 -13.65 8.67 2.49
C SER A 110 -12.12 8.61 2.50
N ILE A 111 -11.56 7.62 1.81
CA ILE A 111 -10.10 7.49 1.65
C ILE A 111 -9.53 8.79 1.02
N PHE A 112 -10.19 9.33 0.01
CA PHE A 112 -9.80 10.56 -0.65
C PHE A 112 -9.73 11.74 0.34
N ASN A 113 -10.81 12.01 1.09
CA ASN A 113 -10.84 13.10 2.06
C ASN A 113 -9.83 12.88 3.20
N PHE A 114 -9.70 11.66 3.70
CA PHE A 114 -8.68 11.33 4.70
C PHE A 114 -7.26 11.68 4.20
N TRP A 115 -6.96 11.40 2.94
CA TRP A 115 -5.66 11.75 2.37
C TRP A 115 -5.50 13.26 2.19
N THR A 116 -6.53 13.99 1.72
CA THR A 116 -6.45 15.46 1.55
C THR A 116 -6.30 16.20 2.88
N GLU A 117 -6.79 15.65 3.99
CA GLU A 117 -6.58 16.19 5.33
C GLU A 117 -5.16 15.94 5.89
N HIS A 118 -4.44 14.97 5.33
CA HIS A 118 -3.19 14.49 5.90
C HIS A 118 -1.97 14.66 4.99
N LEU A 119 -2.17 14.88 3.70
CA LEU A 119 -1.14 15.00 2.67
C LEU A 119 -1.32 16.30 1.87
N VAL A 120 -0.53 16.50 0.84
CA VAL A 120 -0.70 17.65 -0.07
C VAL A 120 -1.93 17.42 -0.95
N ASN A 121 -2.85 18.36 -0.95
CA ASN A 121 -4.12 18.23 -1.67
C ASN A 121 -3.93 18.04 -3.17
N GLU A 122 -3.03 18.82 -3.78
CA GLU A 122 -2.72 18.72 -5.20
C GLU A 122 -2.26 17.31 -5.57
N ASP A 123 -1.43 16.67 -4.75
CA ASP A 123 -0.94 15.30 -5.01
C ASP A 123 -2.09 14.29 -5.05
N ILE A 124 -3.09 14.45 -4.19
CA ILE A 124 -4.26 13.57 -4.13
C ILE A 124 -5.19 13.81 -5.32
N HIS A 125 -5.36 15.07 -5.74
CA HIS A 125 -6.09 15.39 -6.96
C HIS A 125 -5.39 14.87 -8.22
N ILE A 126 -4.05 14.98 -8.29
CA ILE A 126 -3.22 14.41 -9.37
C ILE A 126 -3.41 12.88 -9.43
N PHE A 127 -3.30 12.21 -8.28
CA PHE A 127 -3.54 10.77 -8.20
C PHE A 127 -4.92 10.39 -8.74
N TYR A 128 -5.98 11.06 -8.30
CA TYR A 128 -7.34 10.75 -8.73
C TYR A 128 -7.54 10.98 -10.23
N GLN A 129 -7.10 12.13 -10.76
CA GLN A 129 -7.19 12.48 -12.19
C GLN A 129 -6.39 11.47 -13.05
N TYR A 130 -5.20 11.09 -12.59
CA TYR A 130 -4.40 10.07 -13.25
C TYR A 130 -5.12 8.72 -13.29
N MET A 131 -5.72 8.29 -12.16
CA MET A 131 -6.41 7.00 -12.08
C MET A 131 -7.60 6.91 -13.03
N ILE A 132 -8.46 7.92 -13.07
CA ILE A 132 -9.62 7.92 -13.98
C ILE A 132 -9.22 8.01 -15.46
N LYS A 133 -8.15 8.76 -15.77
CA LYS A 133 -7.66 8.87 -17.15
C LYS A 133 -7.00 7.57 -17.62
N ARG A 134 -6.21 6.93 -16.77
CA ARG A 134 -5.53 5.68 -17.08
C ARG A 134 -6.48 4.47 -17.14
N PHE A 135 -7.51 4.47 -16.33
CA PHE A 135 -8.46 3.35 -16.19
C PHE A 135 -9.91 3.82 -16.41
N PRO A 136 -10.25 4.34 -17.60
CA PRO A 136 -11.57 4.92 -17.84
C PRO A 136 -12.71 3.91 -17.62
N ASN A 137 -12.47 2.63 -17.88
CA ASN A 137 -13.42 1.55 -17.66
C ASN A 137 -13.64 1.20 -16.18
N LEU A 138 -12.79 1.70 -15.27
CA LEU A 138 -12.88 1.50 -13.83
C LEU A 138 -13.29 2.77 -13.08
N THR A 139 -13.71 3.84 -13.76
CA THR A 139 -14.07 5.11 -13.13
C THR A 139 -15.08 4.93 -12.01
N LYS A 140 -16.11 4.10 -12.22
CA LYS A 140 -17.12 3.80 -11.20
C LYS A 140 -16.54 3.10 -9.98
N GLU A 141 -15.64 2.14 -10.17
CA GLU A 141 -14.95 1.42 -9.10
C GLU A 141 -14.00 2.34 -8.35
N ILE A 142 -13.30 3.23 -9.05
CA ILE A 142 -12.42 4.25 -8.47
C ILE A 142 -13.24 5.18 -7.57
N ASP A 143 -14.37 5.69 -8.05
CA ASP A 143 -15.26 6.54 -7.27
C ASP A 143 -15.80 5.83 -6.02
N LEU A 144 -16.34 4.64 -6.19
CA LEU A 144 -16.87 3.85 -5.08
C LEU A 144 -15.80 3.54 -4.04
N PHE A 145 -14.57 3.30 -4.48
CA PHE A 145 -13.49 2.95 -3.58
C PHE A 145 -12.88 4.18 -2.88
N PHE A 146 -12.45 5.18 -3.62
CA PHE A 146 -11.71 6.30 -3.04
C PHE A 146 -12.62 7.40 -2.47
N LEU A 147 -13.78 7.67 -3.08
CA LEU A 147 -14.68 8.75 -2.64
C LEU A 147 -15.74 8.30 -1.63
N ASN A 148 -16.06 7.02 -1.57
CA ASN A 148 -17.18 6.52 -0.76
C ASN A 148 -16.78 5.52 0.32
N ARG A 149 -15.66 4.81 0.16
CA ARG A 149 -15.20 3.83 1.13
C ARG A 149 -14.52 4.50 2.32
N THR A 150 -14.86 4.07 3.53
CA THR A 150 -14.39 4.65 4.80
C THR A 150 -13.41 3.74 5.54
N PHE A 151 -12.80 2.80 4.85
CA PHE A 151 -11.82 1.87 5.41
C PHE A 151 -10.85 1.37 4.33
N PHE A 152 -9.64 1.03 4.72
CA PHE A 152 -8.63 0.35 3.90
C PHE A 152 -7.70 -0.50 4.77
N ASN A 153 -6.91 -1.37 4.15
CA ASN A 153 -5.94 -2.20 4.84
C ASN A 153 -4.61 -1.42 4.98
N PRO A 154 -4.15 -1.14 6.22
CA PRO A 154 -3.04 -0.23 6.45
C PRO A 154 -1.68 -0.89 6.24
N CYS A 155 -0.64 -0.06 6.13
CA CYS A 155 0.77 -0.41 6.26
C CYS A 155 1.38 -1.22 5.10
N ASN A 156 0.75 -1.30 3.94
CA ASN A 156 1.25 -2.10 2.80
C ASN A 156 1.57 -3.57 3.16
N MET A 157 0.92 -4.09 4.21
CA MET A 157 1.17 -5.44 4.69
C MET A 157 0.29 -6.45 3.98
N PHE A 158 0.91 -7.47 3.42
CA PHE A 158 0.25 -8.56 2.73
C PHE A 158 1.02 -9.87 2.87
N PHE A 159 0.36 -10.99 2.53
CA PHE A 159 0.98 -12.27 2.26
C PHE A 159 0.14 -13.00 1.19
N CYS A 160 0.77 -13.48 0.12
CA CYS A 160 0.09 -14.15 -0.99
C CYS A 160 1.03 -15.05 -1.79
N LYS A 161 0.50 -15.77 -2.78
CA LYS A 161 1.31 -16.49 -3.78
C LYS A 161 2.17 -15.51 -4.57
N LYS A 162 3.38 -15.95 -4.92
CA LYS A 162 4.33 -15.14 -5.71
C LYS A 162 3.71 -14.65 -7.02
N SER A 163 2.92 -15.48 -7.71
CA SER A 163 2.23 -15.08 -8.95
C SER A 163 1.24 -13.93 -8.76
N VAL A 164 0.45 -13.93 -7.67
CA VAL A 164 -0.46 -12.83 -7.32
C VAL A 164 0.33 -11.57 -7.00
N PHE A 165 1.42 -11.72 -6.26
CA PHE A 165 2.32 -10.61 -5.94
C PHE A 165 2.96 -10.00 -7.19
N ASP A 166 3.43 -10.80 -8.13
CA ASP A 166 4.10 -10.30 -9.35
C ASP A 166 3.15 -9.47 -10.22
N GLU A 167 1.90 -9.92 -10.38
CA GLU A 167 0.88 -9.13 -11.07
C GLU A 167 0.58 -7.82 -10.34
N PHE A 168 0.41 -7.89 -9.03
CA PHE A 168 0.15 -6.73 -8.20
C PHE A 168 1.32 -5.74 -8.25
N ALA A 169 2.55 -6.18 -8.04
CA ALA A 169 3.73 -5.34 -8.06
C ALA A 169 3.91 -4.66 -9.42
N LYS A 170 3.79 -5.40 -10.52
CA LYS A 170 3.84 -4.84 -11.88
C LYS A 170 2.80 -3.73 -12.07
N TRP A 171 1.57 -3.95 -11.66
CA TRP A 171 0.49 -2.99 -11.77
C TRP A 171 0.74 -1.77 -10.88
N GLN A 172 1.05 -1.98 -9.59
CA GLN A 172 1.27 -0.91 -8.61
C GLN A 172 2.45 -0.02 -8.97
N PHE A 173 3.61 -0.59 -9.27
CA PHE A 173 4.80 0.19 -9.62
C PHE A 173 4.66 0.92 -10.94
N SER A 174 3.89 0.39 -11.90
CA SER A 174 3.59 1.13 -13.13
C SER A 174 2.79 2.41 -12.87
N ILE A 175 1.92 2.43 -11.85
CA ILE A 175 1.17 3.61 -11.41
C ILE A 175 2.10 4.57 -10.66
N LEU A 176 2.82 4.05 -9.66
CA LEU A 176 3.65 4.88 -8.79
C LEU A 176 4.77 5.58 -9.55
N PHE A 177 5.41 4.93 -10.53
CA PHE A 177 6.45 5.55 -11.36
C PHE A 177 5.90 6.59 -12.33
N ASP A 178 4.66 6.47 -12.77
CA ASP A 178 4.03 7.52 -13.56
C ASP A 178 3.65 8.72 -12.67
N LEU A 179 3.13 8.47 -11.47
CA LEU A 179 2.83 9.53 -10.50
C LEU A 179 4.08 10.25 -10.02
N GLU A 180 5.22 9.56 -9.90
CA GLU A 180 6.51 10.18 -9.55
C GLU A 180 6.95 11.26 -10.54
N LYS A 181 6.50 11.17 -11.81
CA LYS A 181 6.78 12.19 -12.84
C LYS A 181 5.84 13.40 -12.75
N LEU A 182 4.74 13.29 -12.00
CA LEU A 182 3.68 14.30 -11.88
C LEU A 182 3.73 15.02 -10.54
N ILE A 183 4.04 14.29 -9.47
CA ILE A 183 4.02 14.77 -8.10
C ILE A 183 5.37 15.34 -7.71
N LEU A 184 5.36 16.53 -7.15
CA LEU A 184 6.57 17.20 -6.65
C LEU A 184 6.94 16.63 -5.28
N LYS A 185 8.18 16.19 -5.12
CA LYS A 185 8.68 15.65 -3.88
C LYS A 185 8.75 16.75 -2.81
N SER A 186 8.01 16.58 -1.73
CA SER A 186 7.98 17.55 -0.63
C SER A 186 9.26 17.52 0.20
N GLU A 187 9.69 18.68 0.68
CA GLU A 187 10.77 18.81 1.66
C GLU A 187 10.36 18.35 3.07
N TYR A 188 9.06 18.36 3.38
CA TYR A 188 8.55 17.92 4.68
C TYR A 188 8.44 16.39 4.73
N SER A 189 8.94 15.79 5.81
CA SER A 189 9.10 14.35 5.96
C SER A 189 7.79 13.55 5.81
N ARG A 190 6.65 14.09 6.26
CA ARG A 190 5.36 13.39 6.16
C ARG A 190 4.83 13.36 4.72
N PRO A 191 4.60 14.48 4.03
CA PRO A 191 4.12 14.46 2.65
C PRO A 191 5.16 13.90 1.66
N ARG A 192 6.47 13.93 1.98
CA ARG A 192 7.51 13.27 1.18
C ARG A 192 7.23 11.78 0.97
N ARG A 193 6.60 11.12 1.95
CA ARG A 193 6.25 9.69 1.92
C ARG A 193 5.01 9.38 1.11
N ILE A 194 4.62 10.25 0.18
CA ILE A 194 3.38 10.19 -0.60
C ILE A 194 3.16 8.81 -1.26
N PHE A 195 4.19 8.23 -1.89
CA PHE A 195 4.04 6.95 -2.59
C PHE A 195 3.78 5.78 -1.63
N GLY A 196 4.34 5.80 -0.42
CA GLY A 196 4.01 4.83 0.62
C GLY A 196 2.53 4.89 1.02
N TYR A 197 1.97 6.10 1.19
CA TYR A 197 0.55 6.28 1.52
C TYR A 197 -0.38 5.90 0.36
N LEU A 198 -0.07 6.33 -0.88
CA LEU A 198 -0.86 5.96 -2.06
C LEU A 198 -0.87 4.45 -2.28
N ALA A 199 0.25 3.78 -2.00
CA ALA A 199 0.38 2.33 -2.13
C ALA A 199 -0.55 1.55 -1.19
N GLU A 200 -0.81 2.02 0.03
CA GLU A 200 -1.78 1.40 0.94
C GLU A 200 -3.19 1.36 0.33
N GLY A 201 -3.60 2.46 -0.29
CA GLY A 201 -4.87 2.51 -1.03
C GLY A 201 -4.86 1.65 -2.28
N LEU A 202 -3.75 1.67 -3.04
CA LEU A 202 -3.61 0.86 -4.26
C LEU A 202 -3.65 -0.65 -3.97
N LEU A 203 -3.02 -1.13 -2.88
CA LEU A 203 -3.12 -2.52 -2.45
C LEU A 203 -4.57 -2.92 -2.20
N SER A 204 -5.27 -2.14 -1.40
CA SER A 204 -6.67 -2.39 -1.07
C SER A 204 -7.58 -2.27 -2.30
N PHE A 205 -7.29 -1.33 -3.22
CA PHE A 205 -8.03 -1.16 -4.47
C PHE A 205 -7.79 -2.31 -5.45
N TYR A 206 -6.54 -2.77 -5.60
CA TYR A 206 -6.22 -3.94 -6.42
C TYR A 206 -7.01 -5.17 -6.00
N VAL A 207 -7.00 -5.47 -4.70
CA VAL A 207 -7.77 -6.58 -4.12
C VAL A 207 -9.27 -6.44 -4.43
N TYR A 208 -9.80 -5.23 -4.34
CA TYR A 208 -11.21 -4.93 -4.64
C TYR A 208 -11.56 -5.17 -6.10
N ILE A 209 -10.79 -4.63 -7.05
CA ILE A 209 -11.09 -4.78 -8.50
C ILE A 209 -10.84 -6.19 -9.02
N LYS A 210 -9.84 -6.89 -8.46
CA LYS A 210 -9.55 -8.30 -8.81
C LYS A 210 -10.46 -9.29 -8.08
N ARG A 211 -11.30 -8.83 -7.15
CA ARG A 211 -12.21 -9.66 -6.34
C ARG A 211 -11.49 -10.82 -5.64
N LEU A 212 -10.27 -10.57 -5.14
CA LEU A 212 -9.50 -11.58 -4.46
C LEU A 212 -10.18 -11.99 -3.14
N LYS A 213 -10.12 -13.28 -2.81
CA LYS A 213 -10.57 -13.80 -1.53
C LYS A 213 -9.57 -13.42 -0.44
N VAL A 214 -10.01 -12.58 0.48
CA VAL A 214 -9.15 -11.99 1.52
C VAL A 214 -9.36 -12.64 2.87
N LYS A 215 -8.26 -12.99 3.55
CA LYS A 215 -8.20 -13.19 4.98
C LYS A 215 -7.52 -12.00 5.63
N THR A 216 -7.97 -11.61 6.83
CA THR A 216 -7.33 -10.51 7.56
C THR A 216 -6.88 -10.95 8.94
N TYR A 217 -5.74 -10.42 9.38
CA TYR A 217 -5.25 -10.55 10.74
C TYR A 217 -5.02 -9.19 11.37
N PRO A 218 -5.37 -9.01 12.65
CA PRO A 218 -5.00 -7.82 13.41
C PRO A 218 -3.50 -7.57 13.39
N LEU A 219 -3.11 -6.29 13.56
CA LEU A 219 -1.72 -5.90 13.71
C LEU A 219 -1.30 -5.97 15.18
N VAL A 220 -0.08 -6.44 15.41
CA VAL A 220 0.60 -6.46 16.71
C VAL A 220 2.00 -5.86 16.58
N ASN A 221 2.58 -5.38 17.69
CA ASN A 221 3.92 -4.79 17.67
C ASN A 221 5.02 -5.86 17.69
N SER A 222 4.71 -7.02 18.26
CA SER A 222 5.59 -8.20 18.26
C SER A 222 4.78 -9.44 17.91
N PRO A 223 5.36 -10.41 17.18
CA PRO A 223 4.70 -11.66 16.92
C PRO A 223 4.32 -12.39 18.23
N GLY A 224 3.11 -12.94 18.29
CA GLY A 224 2.61 -13.65 19.48
C GLY A 224 2.09 -12.73 20.59
N GLU A 225 2.07 -11.42 20.44
CA GLU A 225 1.36 -10.52 21.33
C GLU A 225 -0.14 -10.79 21.32
N ALA A 226 -0.76 -10.78 22.51
CA ALA A 226 -2.21 -10.89 22.63
C ALA A 226 -2.90 -9.70 21.93
N VAL A 227 -3.78 -9.99 21.00
CA VAL A 227 -4.62 -8.99 20.38
C VAL A 227 -5.63 -8.51 21.41
N LEU A 228 -5.58 -7.22 21.76
CA LEU A 228 -6.66 -6.61 22.51
C LEU A 228 -7.96 -6.80 21.68
N PRO A 229 -9.03 -7.33 22.27
CA PRO A 229 -10.27 -7.53 21.53
C PRO A 229 -10.72 -6.17 20.98
N TYR A 230 -10.92 -6.10 19.68
CA TYR A 230 -11.57 -4.95 19.05
C TYR A 230 -12.89 -4.71 19.80
N PRO A 231 -13.30 -3.47 20.06
CA PRO A 231 -14.56 -3.21 20.73
C PRO A 231 -15.71 -3.84 19.92
N ASN A 232 -16.13 -5.01 20.35
CA ASN A 232 -17.08 -5.90 19.66
C ASN A 232 -18.53 -5.61 20.06
N SER A 233 -18.84 -4.35 20.42
CA SER A 233 -20.24 -4.04 20.72
C SER A 233 -21.08 -4.08 19.43
N PHE A 234 -22.31 -4.52 19.52
CA PHE A 234 -23.27 -4.48 18.41
C PHE A 234 -23.42 -3.06 17.85
N LYS A 235 -23.31 -2.03 18.71
CA LYS A 235 -23.32 -0.60 18.32
C LYS A 235 -22.13 -0.24 17.45
N ASP A 236 -20.94 -0.78 17.72
CA ASP A 236 -19.74 -0.47 16.92
C ASP A 236 -19.78 -1.19 15.58
N ARG A 237 -20.28 -2.43 15.55
CA ARG A 237 -20.54 -3.18 14.31
C ARG A 237 -21.59 -2.49 13.43
N PHE A 238 -22.65 -1.96 14.03
CA PHE A 238 -23.70 -1.24 13.31
C PHE A 238 -23.20 0.10 12.78
N LYS A 239 -22.46 0.88 13.60
CA LYS A 239 -21.79 2.11 13.14
C LYS A 239 -20.80 1.84 12.02
N TYR A 240 -20.03 0.76 12.12
CA TYR A 240 -19.11 0.33 11.07
C TYR A 240 -19.86 0.01 9.78
N ALA A 241 -20.95 -0.78 9.86
CA ALA A 241 -21.78 -1.12 8.71
C ALA A 241 -22.40 0.14 8.07
N LEU A 242 -22.96 1.06 8.87
CA LEU A 242 -23.51 2.33 8.37
C LEU A 242 -22.47 3.20 7.67
N ARG A 243 -21.25 3.27 8.21
CA ARG A 243 -20.14 4.02 7.60
C ARG A 243 -19.60 3.33 6.35
N THR A 244 -19.57 2.00 6.34
CA THR A 244 -19.06 1.20 5.23
C THR A 244 -20.01 1.18 4.04
N TYR A 245 -21.30 1.14 4.28
CA TYR A 245 -22.34 1.13 3.23
C TYR A 245 -22.89 2.51 2.92
N GLY A 246 -22.21 3.57 3.34
CA GLY A 246 -22.52 4.99 3.20
C GLY A 246 -23.75 5.34 2.36
N PHE A 247 -24.79 5.86 3.00
CA PHE A 247 -26.06 6.24 2.34
C PHE A 247 -25.91 7.41 1.34
N PHE A 248 -24.73 8.03 1.27
CA PHE A 248 -24.47 9.17 0.41
C PHE A 248 -23.30 8.86 -0.54
N LYS A 249 -23.62 8.71 -1.82
CA LYS A 249 -22.60 8.65 -2.86
C LYS A 249 -21.95 10.02 -2.98
N LYS A 250 -20.71 10.13 -2.53
CA LYS A 250 -19.89 11.31 -2.78
C LYS A 250 -19.44 11.30 -4.24
N GLN A 251 -19.51 12.46 -4.88
CA GLN A 251 -18.99 12.68 -6.23
C GLN A 251 -17.70 13.49 -6.13
N TYR A 252 -16.75 13.19 -7.00
CA TYR A 252 -15.54 13.98 -7.11
C TYR A 252 -15.88 15.41 -7.56
N LYS A 253 -15.36 16.38 -6.82
CA LYS A 253 -15.45 17.79 -7.18
C LYS A 253 -14.09 18.44 -6.99
N LEU A 254 -13.47 18.83 -8.10
CA LEU A 254 -12.26 19.63 -8.07
C LEU A 254 -12.63 21.06 -7.74
N GLN A 255 -12.12 21.60 -6.65
CA GLN A 255 -12.34 23.00 -6.26
C GLN A 255 -11.61 23.93 -7.24
N PRO A 256 -12.16 25.12 -7.57
CA PRO A 256 -11.56 26.05 -8.54
C PRO A 256 -10.10 26.40 -8.25
N ASP A 257 -9.72 26.57 -6.99
CA ASP A 257 -8.35 26.92 -6.60
C ASP A 257 -7.37 25.78 -6.90
N PHE A 258 -7.75 24.53 -6.60
CA PHE A 258 -6.93 23.36 -6.95
C PHE A 258 -6.89 23.14 -8.47
N GLU A 259 -8.02 23.35 -9.16
CA GLU A 259 -8.06 23.28 -10.62
C GLU A 259 -7.09 24.29 -11.25
N MET A 260 -7.07 25.53 -10.75
CA MET A 260 -6.14 26.56 -11.19
C MET A 260 -4.69 26.16 -10.92
N SER A 261 -4.40 25.66 -9.71
CA SER A 261 -3.07 25.17 -9.32
C SER A 261 -2.56 24.09 -10.28
N LEU A 262 -3.40 23.08 -10.58
CA LEU A 262 -3.06 21.99 -11.48
C LEU A 262 -2.89 22.46 -12.94
N LYS A 263 -3.72 23.41 -13.41
CA LYS A 263 -3.61 24.02 -14.73
C LYS A 263 -2.31 24.80 -14.88
N ASN A 264 -1.96 25.62 -13.91
CA ASN A 264 -0.72 26.41 -13.91
C ASN A 264 0.54 25.53 -13.94
N ALA A 265 0.47 24.35 -13.37
CA ALA A 265 1.55 23.35 -13.41
C ALA A 265 1.50 22.43 -14.65
N ASP A 266 0.56 22.67 -15.57
CA ASP A 266 0.32 21.87 -16.79
C ASP A 266 0.09 20.36 -16.51
N ILE A 267 -0.51 20.05 -15.36
CA ILE A 267 -0.70 18.66 -14.90
C ILE A 267 -1.61 17.87 -15.83
N PHE A 268 -2.69 18.44 -16.33
CA PHE A 268 -3.62 17.73 -17.20
C PHE A 268 -2.99 17.28 -18.51
N THR A 269 -2.16 18.14 -19.15
CA THR A 269 -1.40 17.76 -20.34
C THR A 269 -0.36 16.69 -20.04
N LYS A 270 0.31 16.80 -18.89
CA LYS A 270 1.29 15.79 -18.46
C LYS A 270 0.61 14.44 -18.20
N ILE A 271 -0.57 14.40 -17.56
CA ILE A 271 -1.34 13.18 -17.35
C ILE A 271 -1.69 12.56 -18.70
N ASN A 272 -2.26 13.34 -19.65
CA ASN A 272 -2.63 12.84 -20.97
C ASN A 272 -1.42 12.19 -21.66
N LYS A 273 -0.29 12.90 -21.76
CA LYS A 273 0.94 12.39 -22.38
C LYS A 273 1.46 11.09 -21.72
N ILE A 274 1.38 10.98 -20.40
CA ILE A 274 1.81 9.77 -19.68
C ILE A 274 0.85 8.60 -19.91
N THR A 275 -0.44 8.87 -20.05
CA THR A 275 -1.47 7.83 -20.20
C THR A 275 -1.69 7.38 -21.65
N GLU A 276 -1.29 8.15 -22.66
CA GLU A 276 -1.38 7.77 -24.09
C GLU A 276 -0.83 6.37 -24.40
N LYS A 277 0.24 5.95 -23.74
CA LYS A 277 0.83 4.61 -23.91
C LYS A 277 -0.09 3.44 -23.45
N TYR A 278 -1.21 3.73 -22.80
CA TYR A 278 -2.18 2.75 -22.31
C TYR A 278 -3.51 2.79 -23.10
N GLU A 279 -3.65 3.70 -24.05
CA GLU A 279 -4.84 3.84 -24.91
C GLU A 279 -4.84 2.86 -26.11
N LEU A 280 -3.79 2.03 -26.24
CA LEU A 280 -3.64 0.94 -27.21
C LEU A 280 -4.14 -0.38 -26.60
#